data_584deeb2039d610028ea294fea541cab
#
_entry.id   584deeb2039d610028ea294fea541cab
#
_cell.length_a   1.000
_cell.length_b   1.000
_cell.length_c   1.000
_cell.angle_alpha   90.00
_cell.angle_beta   90.00
_cell.angle_gamma   90.00
#
_symmetry.space_group_name_H-M   'P 1'
#
loop_
_entity.id
_entity.type
_entity.pdbx_description
1 polymer ?
#
loop_
_entity_poly.entity_id
_entity_poly.type
_entity_poly.pdbx_seq_one_letter_code
_entity_poly.pdbx_strand_id
1 'polypeptide(L)' 'MNITNAQYNADMEGNNSSVQATIDGQELSIPLDPANRHYAEILKQVEAGTLTIADAD' A
#
# COMPACT_ATOMS: atom_id res chain seq x y z
N MET A 1 0.28 13.79 -2.07
CA MET A 1 0.98 12.66 -1.43
C MET A 1 1.68 11.85 -2.52
N ASN A 2 2.99 11.73 -2.42
CA ASN A 2 3.80 11.01 -3.42
C ASN A 2 4.08 9.60 -2.91
N ILE A 3 3.44 8.59 -3.52
CA ILE A 3 3.54 7.21 -3.09
C ILE A 3 4.29 6.40 -4.13
N THR A 4 5.34 5.70 -3.70
CA THR A 4 6.15 4.85 -4.56
C THR A 4 6.44 3.51 -3.87
N ASN A 5 6.91 2.52 -4.64
CA ASN A 5 7.34 1.22 -4.13
C ASN A 5 6.29 0.51 -3.27
N ALA A 6 5.03 0.60 -3.67
CA ALA A 6 3.96 -0.05 -2.93
C ALA A 6 4.00 -1.56 -3.15
N GLN A 7 3.92 -2.32 -2.06
CA GLN A 7 3.95 -3.79 -2.10
C GLN A 7 3.14 -4.34 -0.94
N TYR A 8 2.38 -5.41 -1.20
CA TYR A 8 1.67 -6.09 -0.13
C TYR A 8 2.62 -6.85 0.79
N ASN A 9 2.31 -6.86 2.08
CA ASN A 9 2.96 -7.72 3.06
C ASN A 9 2.02 -8.87 3.38
N ALA A 10 2.51 -10.10 3.26
CA ALA A 10 1.71 -11.29 3.57
C ALA A 10 1.92 -11.69 5.03
N ASP A 11 0.86 -12.23 5.65
CA ASP A 11 0.96 -12.82 6.97
C ASP A 11 1.47 -14.27 6.86
N MET A 12 1.51 -14.98 8.00
CA MET A 12 2.03 -16.35 8.04
C MET A 12 1.17 -17.33 7.24
N GLU A 13 -0.07 -16.98 6.95
CA GLU A 13 -0.98 -17.82 6.17
C GLU A 13 -0.98 -17.48 4.69
N GLY A 14 -0.16 -16.52 4.29
CA GLY A 14 -0.06 -16.09 2.90
C GLY A 14 -1.10 -15.07 2.47
N ASN A 15 -1.89 -14.55 3.41
CA ASN A 15 -2.88 -13.51 3.12
C ASN A 15 -2.25 -12.12 3.25
N ASN A 16 -2.69 -11.20 2.40
CA ASN A 16 -2.22 -9.81 2.49
C ASN A 16 -2.71 -9.20 3.80
N SER A 17 -1.78 -8.66 4.59
CA SER A 17 -2.10 -8.09 5.90
C SER A 17 -1.90 -6.58 5.95
N SER A 18 -1.04 -6.05 5.09
CA SER A 18 -0.77 -4.61 5.02
C SER A 18 -0.09 -4.29 3.70
N VAL A 19 0.10 -2.98 3.46
CA VAL A 19 0.86 -2.49 2.31
C VAL A 19 2.08 -1.74 2.82
N GLN A 20 3.24 -2.06 2.28
CA GLN A 20 4.44 -1.30 2.53
C GLN A 20 4.65 -0.34 1.36
N ALA A 21 4.81 0.93 1.64
CA ALA A 21 4.98 1.94 0.58
C ALA A 21 5.89 3.06 1.06
N THR A 22 6.54 3.71 0.10
CA THR A 22 7.31 4.92 0.37
C THR A 22 6.41 6.12 0.08
N ILE A 23 6.12 6.90 1.11
CA ILE A 23 5.26 8.08 1.02
C ILE A 23 6.08 9.32 1.33
N ASP A 24 6.22 10.20 0.35
CA ASP A 24 7.00 11.44 0.46
C ASP A 24 8.43 11.16 0.96
N GLY A 25 9.03 10.06 0.48
CA GLY A 25 10.39 9.68 0.83
C GLY A 25 10.52 8.89 2.13
N GLN A 26 9.41 8.55 2.78
CA GLN A 26 9.41 7.82 4.03
C GLN A 26 8.71 6.46 3.85
N GLU A 27 9.40 5.39 4.25
CA GLU A 27 8.84 4.04 4.14
C GLU A 27 7.89 3.77 5.30
N LEU A 28 6.65 3.40 4.98
CA LEU A 28 5.60 3.18 5.96
C LEU A 28 4.91 1.84 5.71
N SER A 29 4.46 1.22 6.80
CA SER A 29 3.59 0.04 6.74
C SER A 29 2.15 0.50 7.00
N ILE A 30 1.25 0.20 6.06
CA ILE A 30 -0.09 0.76 6.05
C ILE A 30 -1.10 -0.37 6.16
N PRO A 31 -2.00 -0.34 7.17
CA PRO A 31 -3.01 -1.39 7.32
C PRO A 31 -4.02 -1.36 6.18
N LEU A 32 -4.62 -2.52 5.89
CA LEU A 32 -5.65 -2.64 4.86
C LEU A 32 -7.00 -2.18 5.41
N ASP A 33 -7.06 -0.95 5.86
CA ASP A 33 -8.24 -0.35 6.48
C ASP A 33 -8.69 0.85 5.66
N PRO A 34 -9.86 0.81 5.01
CA PRO A 34 -10.32 1.93 4.19
C PRO A 34 -10.54 3.22 4.97
N ALA A 35 -10.64 3.15 6.30
CA ALA A 35 -10.70 4.35 7.14
C ALA A 35 -9.31 4.98 7.31
N ASN A 36 -8.23 4.27 6.98
CA ASN A 36 -6.88 4.81 7.07
C ASN A 36 -6.63 5.75 5.89
N ARG A 37 -6.19 6.96 6.18
CA ARG A 37 -5.95 8.00 5.18
C ARG A 37 -4.95 7.56 4.10
N HIS A 38 -3.87 6.93 4.51
CA HIS A 38 -2.83 6.50 3.59
C HIS A 38 -3.34 5.39 2.66
N TYR A 39 -4.07 4.43 3.22
CA TYR A 39 -4.62 3.35 2.42
C TYR A 39 -5.68 3.86 1.44
N ALA A 40 -6.53 4.78 1.87
CA ALA A 40 -7.53 5.38 0.99
C ALA A 40 -6.86 6.09 -0.20
N GLU A 41 -5.76 6.80 0.05
CA GLU A 41 -5.03 7.46 -1.02
C GLU A 41 -4.36 6.45 -1.97
N ILE A 42 -3.82 5.36 -1.43
CA ILE A 42 -3.25 4.29 -2.23
C ILE A 42 -4.30 3.71 -3.18
N LEU A 43 -5.48 3.39 -2.66
CA LEU A 43 -6.57 2.86 -3.48
C LEU A 43 -6.98 3.84 -4.57
N LYS A 44 -7.05 5.11 -4.24
CA LYS A 44 -7.39 6.16 -5.20
C LYS A 44 -6.39 6.21 -6.36
N GLN A 45 -5.10 6.13 -6.05
CA GLN A 45 -4.07 6.17 -7.08
C GLN A 45 -4.01 4.89 -7.90
N VAL A 46 -4.29 3.75 -7.29
CA VAL A 46 -4.39 2.47 -8.03
C VAL A 46 -5.56 2.53 -9.01
N GLU A 47 -6.70 3.03 -8.57
CA GLU A 47 -7.88 3.15 -9.41
C GLU A 47 -7.63 4.14 -10.56
N ALA A 48 -6.88 5.20 -10.30
CA ALA A 48 -6.53 6.18 -11.34
C ALA A 48 -5.48 5.65 -12.33
N GLY A 49 -4.86 4.51 -12.02
CA GLY A 49 -3.83 3.92 -12.89
C GLY A 49 -2.45 4.53 -12.72
N THR A 50 -2.23 5.33 -11.68
CA THR A 50 -0.94 6.00 -11.44
C THR A 50 -0.06 5.24 -10.45
N LEU A 51 -0.60 4.22 -9.80
CA LEU A 51 0.14 3.42 -8.81
C LEU A 51 -0.21 1.94 -8.98
N THR A 52 0.78 1.09 -8.85
CA THR A 52 0.58 -0.37 -8.84
C THR A 52 1.13 -0.92 -7.53
N ILE A 53 0.35 -1.80 -6.89
CA ILE A 53 0.80 -2.48 -5.67
C ILE A 53 1.35 -3.84 -6.07
N ALA A 54 2.63 -4.08 -5.83
CA ALA A 54 3.25 -5.36 -6.14
C ALA A 54 2.74 -6.46 -5.20
N ASP A 55 2.73 -7.69 -5.70
CA ASP A 55 2.36 -8.84 -4.88
C ASP A 55 3.36 -9.05 -3.75
N ALA A 56 2.91 -9.66 -2.67
CA ALA A 56 3.78 -10.03 -1.56
C ALA A 56 4.81 -11.08 -2.00
N ASP A 57 5.99 -10.99 -1.45
CA ASP A 57 7.07 -11.96 -1.70
C ASP A 57 6.78 -13.31 -1.06
#